data_2925a90300c051db87be044a2e5ff4f6
#
_entry.id   2925a90300c051db87be044a2e5ff4f6
#
_cell.length_a   1.000
_cell.length_b   1.000
_cell.length_c   1.000
_cell.angle_alpha   90.00
_cell.angle_beta   90.00
_cell.angle_gamma   90.00
#
_symmetry.space_group_name_H-M   'P 1'
#
loop_
_entity.id
_entity.type
_entity.pdbx_description
1 polymer ?
#
loop_
_entity_poly.entity_id
_entity_poly.type
_entity_poly.pdbx_seq_one_letter_code
_entity_poly.pdbx_strand_id
1 'polypeptide(L)'
;KSKPTIIRNGVNLKSLTSKKNFKKTYEINSKFVLFVGRFSKSKGIENLINAINLIKNELKSRKIIFVIMGVDFGYQNEMFSLIKKFNLSENILVIKNPPREDVISAYGESEFLVMPSQWELSPLVPLESFAFSRPVISTNSHGIPYTVQNNINGILVEPENPKELSNAIIKLLDNPSLRDNLGSAGYNFVQKECNCISMAKNHLK
;
A
#
# COMPACT_ATOMS: atom_id res chain seq x y z
N LYS A 1 11.05 37.96 -2.94
CA LYS A 1 11.35 36.52 -2.66
C LYS A 1 10.29 35.71 -3.37
N SER A 2 10.65 34.88 -4.35
CA SER A 2 9.75 33.94 -5.01
C SER A 2 9.25 32.92 -3.99
N LYS A 3 7.94 32.61 -4.01
CA LYS A 3 7.38 31.54 -3.17
C LYS A 3 7.94 30.19 -3.65
N PRO A 4 8.30 29.28 -2.76
CA PRO A 4 8.76 27.95 -3.16
C PRO A 4 7.62 27.21 -3.89
N THR A 5 7.94 26.57 -5.00
CA THR A 5 7.01 25.73 -5.76
C THR A 5 7.17 24.29 -5.30
N ILE A 6 6.07 23.65 -4.88
CA ILE A 6 6.06 22.24 -4.53
C ILE A 6 5.87 21.43 -5.80
N ILE A 7 6.85 20.57 -6.09
CA ILE A 7 6.79 19.63 -7.21
C ILE A 7 6.62 18.23 -6.64
N ARG A 8 5.51 17.57 -7.01
CA ARG A 8 5.23 16.19 -6.60
C ARG A 8 6.11 15.20 -7.36
N ASN A 9 6.51 14.13 -6.68
CA ASN A 9 7.12 12.99 -7.36
C ASN A 9 6.16 12.40 -8.39
N GLY A 10 6.71 11.86 -9.48
CA GLY A 10 5.95 11.21 -10.52
C GLY A 10 6.45 9.79 -10.80
N VAL A 11 5.53 8.92 -11.18
CA VAL A 11 5.84 7.55 -11.63
C VAL A 11 5.83 7.45 -13.15
N ASN A 12 6.67 6.57 -13.69
CA ASN A 12 6.65 6.25 -15.11
C ASN A 12 5.57 5.19 -15.39
N LEU A 13 4.41 5.64 -15.83
CA LEU A 13 3.27 4.76 -16.09
C LEU A 13 3.56 3.70 -17.15
N LYS A 14 4.42 3.99 -18.15
CA LYS A 14 4.79 3.02 -19.18
C LYS A 14 5.63 1.86 -18.63
N SER A 15 6.37 2.07 -17.54
CA SER A 15 7.17 1.03 -16.90
C SER A 15 6.38 0.21 -15.86
N LEU A 16 5.16 0.63 -15.52
CA LEU A 16 4.29 -0.06 -14.59
C LEU A 16 3.38 -1.06 -15.34
N THR A 17 4.01 -1.97 -16.09
CA THR A 17 3.31 -3.04 -16.81
C THR A 17 3.95 -4.37 -16.48
N SER A 18 3.15 -5.39 -16.25
CA SER A 18 3.60 -6.78 -16.09
C SER A 18 2.69 -7.71 -16.86
N LYS A 19 3.29 -8.74 -17.46
CA LYS A 19 2.57 -9.88 -18.08
C LYS A 19 2.47 -11.06 -17.11
N LYS A 20 3.07 -10.98 -15.94
CA LYS A 20 3.01 -12.04 -14.93
C LYS A 20 1.63 -12.10 -14.29
N ASN A 21 1.23 -13.31 -13.96
CA ASN A 21 0.11 -13.58 -13.08
C ASN A 21 0.67 -13.82 -11.68
N PHE A 22 0.52 -12.83 -10.81
CA PHE A 22 1.07 -12.86 -9.46
C PHE A 22 0.50 -14.00 -8.62
N LYS A 23 -0.83 -14.15 -8.64
CA LYS A 23 -1.49 -15.21 -7.87
C LYS A 23 -1.04 -16.60 -8.31
N LYS A 24 -0.86 -16.82 -9.62
CA LYS A 24 -0.36 -18.09 -10.14
C LYS A 24 1.09 -18.34 -9.72
N THR A 25 1.95 -17.30 -9.76
CA THR A 25 3.37 -17.42 -9.40
C THR A 25 3.56 -17.81 -7.94
N TYR A 26 2.72 -17.30 -7.05
CA TYR A 26 2.81 -17.53 -5.60
C TYR A 26 1.70 -18.44 -5.04
N GLU A 27 0.99 -19.17 -5.92
CA GLU A 27 -0.06 -20.14 -5.58
C GLU A 27 -1.16 -19.55 -4.66
N ILE A 28 -1.51 -18.28 -4.88
CA ILE A 28 -2.50 -17.58 -4.08
C ILE A 28 -3.90 -17.86 -4.64
N ASN A 29 -4.70 -18.65 -3.92
CA ASN A 29 -6.08 -18.98 -4.30
C ASN A 29 -7.14 -18.08 -3.65
N SER A 30 -6.71 -17.00 -3.01
CA SER A 30 -7.56 -16.06 -2.26
C SER A 30 -7.47 -14.64 -2.82
N LYS A 31 -8.35 -13.75 -2.35
CA LYS A 31 -8.13 -12.31 -2.47
C LYS A 31 -7.02 -11.88 -1.51
N PHE A 32 -6.32 -10.81 -1.84
CA PHE A 32 -5.28 -10.32 -0.96
C PHE A 32 -5.20 -8.80 -0.88
N VAL A 33 -4.78 -8.32 0.28
CA VAL A 33 -4.40 -6.94 0.57
C VAL A 33 -2.88 -6.86 0.53
N LEU A 34 -2.34 -5.81 -0.09
CA LEU A 34 -0.92 -5.68 -0.36
C LEU A 34 -0.23 -4.70 0.59
N PHE A 35 0.95 -5.03 1.07
CA PHE A 35 1.96 -4.12 1.62
C PHE A 35 3.23 -4.24 0.79
N VAL A 36 3.82 -3.11 0.39
CA VAL A 36 5.12 -3.04 -0.28
C VAL A 36 6.01 -2.04 0.45
N GLY A 37 7.20 -2.48 0.86
CA GLY A 37 8.15 -1.59 1.51
C GLY A 37 9.33 -2.30 2.15
N ARG A 38 10.33 -1.52 2.58
CA ARG A 38 11.44 -2.05 3.37
C ARG A 38 10.92 -2.60 4.69
N PHE A 39 11.45 -3.73 5.14
CA PHE A 39 11.15 -4.24 6.47
C PHE A 39 11.93 -3.44 7.51
N SER A 40 11.35 -2.34 7.94
CA SER A 40 11.88 -1.44 8.96
C SER A 40 10.76 -0.94 9.88
N LYS A 41 11.11 -0.55 11.09
CA LYS A 41 10.15 -0.04 12.08
C LYS A 41 9.35 1.16 11.55
N SER A 42 10.03 2.08 10.84
CA SER A 42 9.41 3.29 10.28
C SER A 42 8.32 3.03 9.24
N LYS A 43 8.28 1.81 8.64
CA LYS A 43 7.23 1.41 7.70
C LYS A 43 5.96 0.91 8.36
N GLY A 44 5.91 0.87 9.70
CA GLY A 44 4.71 0.55 10.46
C GLY A 44 4.25 -0.91 10.35
N ILE A 45 5.19 -1.85 10.05
CA ILE A 45 4.87 -3.28 9.90
C ILE A 45 4.28 -3.85 11.19
N GLU A 46 4.78 -3.42 12.36
CA GLU A 46 4.24 -3.82 13.65
C GLU A 46 2.77 -3.39 13.79
N ASN A 47 2.47 -2.14 13.42
CA ASN A 47 1.11 -1.61 13.44
C ASN A 47 0.18 -2.41 12.50
N LEU A 48 0.69 -2.78 11.31
CA LEU A 48 -0.03 -3.63 10.36
C LEU A 48 -0.33 -5.01 10.94
N ILE A 49 0.66 -5.69 11.52
CA ILE A 49 0.49 -7.02 12.09
C ILE A 49 -0.49 -6.99 13.28
N ASN A 50 -0.40 -5.97 14.13
CA ASN A 50 -1.34 -5.77 15.21
C ASN A 50 -2.78 -5.55 14.69
N ALA A 51 -2.95 -4.75 13.64
CA ALA A 51 -4.25 -4.55 12.99
C ALA A 51 -4.81 -5.85 12.39
N ILE A 52 -3.97 -6.63 11.70
CA ILE A 52 -4.35 -7.94 11.15
C ILE A 52 -4.78 -8.89 12.26
N ASN A 53 -4.06 -8.92 13.40
CA ASN A 53 -4.43 -9.75 14.54
C ASN A 53 -5.82 -9.41 15.10
N LEU A 54 -6.20 -8.13 15.11
CA LEU A 54 -7.53 -7.70 15.58
C LEU A 54 -8.68 -8.24 14.71
N ILE A 55 -8.42 -8.50 13.42
CA ILE A 55 -9.44 -8.90 12.43
C ILE A 55 -9.15 -10.26 11.79
N LYS A 56 -8.27 -11.07 12.36
CA LYS A 56 -7.83 -12.33 11.73
C LYS A 56 -8.96 -13.32 11.43
N ASN A 57 -9.99 -13.38 12.29
CA ASN A 57 -11.13 -14.26 12.10
C ASN A 57 -12.01 -13.79 10.92
N GLU A 58 -12.22 -12.48 10.80
CA GLU A 58 -12.91 -11.85 9.67
C GLU A 58 -12.17 -12.09 8.36
N LEU A 59 -10.85 -11.97 8.35
CA LEU A 59 -10.02 -12.27 7.18
C LEU A 59 -10.14 -13.74 6.78
N LYS A 60 -10.09 -14.66 7.73
CA LYS A 60 -10.24 -16.10 7.48
C LYS A 60 -11.60 -16.44 6.91
N SER A 61 -12.68 -15.92 7.48
CA SER A 61 -14.06 -16.15 7.02
C SER A 61 -14.29 -15.64 5.58
N ARG A 62 -13.61 -14.55 5.20
CA ARG A 62 -13.67 -13.93 3.87
C ARG A 62 -12.69 -14.53 2.86
N LYS A 63 -11.82 -15.46 3.28
CA LYS A 63 -10.71 -16.01 2.48
C LYS A 63 -9.81 -14.90 1.92
N ILE A 64 -9.38 -13.98 2.78
CA ILE A 64 -8.50 -12.87 2.43
C ILE A 64 -7.20 -13.02 3.20
N ILE A 65 -6.08 -12.83 2.52
CA ILE A 65 -4.74 -12.79 3.12
C ILE A 65 -4.08 -11.43 2.92
N PHE A 66 -3.06 -11.17 3.71
CA PHE A 66 -2.13 -10.07 3.48
C PHE A 66 -0.88 -10.61 2.78
N VAL A 67 -0.44 -9.90 1.74
CA VAL A 67 0.85 -10.14 1.09
C VAL A 67 1.78 -9.00 1.49
N ILE A 68 2.85 -9.33 2.20
CA ILE A 68 3.87 -8.38 2.67
C ILE A 68 5.13 -8.59 1.83
N MET A 69 5.46 -7.64 0.97
CA MET A 69 6.59 -7.71 0.05
C MET A 69 7.66 -6.68 0.37
N GLY A 70 8.91 -7.10 0.40
CA GLY A 70 9.99 -6.14 0.61
C GLY A 70 11.37 -6.72 0.86
N VAL A 71 12.27 -5.82 1.24
CA VAL A 71 13.67 -6.09 1.56
C VAL A 71 13.89 -5.81 3.03
N ASP A 72 14.69 -6.65 3.70
CA ASP A 72 15.00 -6.44 5.11
C ASP A 72 15.91 -5.21 5.34
N PHE A 73 15.49 -4.39 6.28
CA PHE A 73 16.23 -3.25 6.82
C PHE A 73 16.25 -3.31 8.35
N GLY A 74 16.54 -4.51 8.88
CA GLY A 74 16.73 -4.75 10.31
C GLY A 74 15.43 -5.00 11.10
N TYR A 75 14.32 -5.36 10.46
CA TYR A 75 13.05 -5.62 11.14
C TYR A 75 12.41 -6.98 10.80
N GLN A 76 13.09 -7.80 9.99
CA GLN A 76 12.55 -9.07 9.53
C GLN A 76 12.31 -10.06 10.68
N ASN A 77 13.25 -10.16 11.61
CA ASN A 77 13.15 -11.11 12.72
C ASN A 77 12.00 -10.78 13.67
N GLU A 78 11.84 -9.50 14.00
CA GLU A 78 10.74 -8.99 14.81
C GLU A 78 9.40 -9.23 14.12
N MET A 79 9.32 -8.95 12.82
CA MET A 79 8.13 -9.21 12.00
C MET A 79 7.73 -10.68 12.07
N PHE A 80 8.63 -11.63 11.86
CA PHE A 80 8.32 -13.06 11.94
C PHE A 80 7.97 -13.49 13.35
N SER A 81 8.61 -12.92 14.37
CA SER A 81 8.28 -13.18 15.77
C SER A 81 6.84 -12.77 16.11
N LEU A 82 6.40 -11.61 15.61
CA LEU A 82 5.03 -11.15 15.79
C LEU A 82 4.01 -12.02 15.04
N ILE A 83 4.31 -12.39 13.79
CA ILE A 83 3.46 -13.31 13.01
C ILE A 83 3.26 -14.63 13.75
N LYS A 84 4.34 -15.20 14.29
CA LYS A 84 4.30 -16.43 15.10
C LYS A 84 3.54 -16.23 16.42
N LYS A 85 3.83 -15.17 17.16
CA LYS A 85 3.19 -14.83 18.44
C LYS A 85 1.67 -14.75 18.32
N PHE A 86 1.15 -14.20 17.23
CA PHE A 86 -0.27 -14.02 17.01
C PHE A 86 -0.94 -15.14 16.19
N ASN A 87 -0.17 -16.19 15.80
CA ASN A 87 -0.65 -17.30 14.95
C ASN A 87 -1.26 -16.80 13.63
N LEU A 88 -0.54 -15.94 12.90
CA LEU A 88 -0.99 -15.30 11.65
C LEU A 88 -0.44 -15.95 10.38
N SER A 89 0.18 -17.12 10.45
CA SER A 89 0.79 -17.78 9.27
C SER A 89 -0.20 -18.10 8.15
N GLU A 90 -1.49 -18.30 8.48
CA GLU A 90 -2.55 -18.48 7.48
C GLU A 90 -3.09 -17.15 6.92
N ASN A 91 -2.83 -16.03 7.59
CA ASN A 91 -3.34 -14.71 7.23
C ASN A 91 -2.32 -13.86 6.47
N ILE A 92 -1.02 -14.21 6.55
CA ILE A 92 0.07 -13.38 6.02
C ILE A 92 1.02 -14.25 5.20
N LEU A 93 1.21 -13.86 3.93
CA LEU A 93 2.28 -14.34 3.06
C LEU A 93 3.38 -13.29 3.00
N VAL A 94 4.60 -13.64 3.39
CA VAL A 94 5.77 -12.75 3.31
C VAL A 94 6.64 -13.12 2.11
N ILE A 95 6.90 -12.18 1.21
CA ILE A 95 7.76 -12.33 0.05
C ILE A 95 8.97 -11.41 0.20
N LYS A 96 10.14 -12.02 0.39
CA LYS A 96 11.41 -11.32 0.59
C LYS A 96 12.11 -11.08 -0.74
N ASN A 97 12.70 -9.90 -0.89
CA ASN A 97 13.48 -9.51 -2.07
C ASN A 97 12.73 -9.78 -3.40
N PRO A 98 11.46 -9.36 -3.52
CA PRO A 98 10.69 -9.65 -4.72
C PRO A 98 11.32 -9.00 -5.95
N PRO A 99 11.34 -9.68 -7.12
CA PRO A 99 11.64 -9.03 -8.39
C PRO A 99 10.67 -7.86 -8.64
N ARG A 100 11.14 -6.80 -9.30
CA ARG A 100 10.31 -5.62 -9.59
C ARG A 100 9.02 -5.99 -10.34
N GLU A 101 9.11 -6.92 -11.26
CA GLU A 101 7.97 -7.38 -12.05
C GLU A 101 6.87 -8.03 -11.19
N ASP A 102 7.27 -8.76 -10.14
CA ASP A 102 6.34 -9.38 -9.19
C ASP A 102 5.62 -8.31 -8.35
N VAL A 103 6.35 -7.25 -7.94
CA VAL A 103 5.75 -6.12 -7.24
C VAL A 103 4.73 -5.41 -8.12
N ILE A 104 5.04 -5.19 -9.40
CA ILE A 104 4.14 -4.57 -10.37
C ILE A 104 2.89 -5.42 -10.56
N SER A 105 3.04 -6.73 -10.74
CA SER A 105 1.88 -7.62 -10.91
C SER A 105 1.03 -7.73 -9.64
N ALA A 106 1.65 -7.67 -8.45
CA ALA A 106 0.93 -7.67 -7.18
C ALA A 106 0.01 -6.45 -7.03
N TYR A 107 0.45 -5.24 -7.45
CA TYR A 107 -0.44 -4.08 -7.46
C TYR A 107 -1.70 -4.33 -8.29
N GLY A 108 -1.53 -4.90 -9.50
CA GLY A 108 -2.66 -5.16 -10.40
C GLY A 108 -3.68 -6.16 -9.87
N GLU A 109 -3.27 -7.12 -9.06
CA GLU A 109 -4.10 -8.22 -8.57
C GLU A 109 -4.56 -8.06 -7.11
N SER A 110 -4.05 -7.07 -6.38
CA SER A 110 -4.46 -6.79 -5.00
C SER A 110 -5.85 -6.12 -4.93
N GLU A 111 -6.53 -6.23 -3.79
CA GLU A 111 -7.76 -5.48 -3.53
C GLU A 111 -7.45 -3.99 -3.27
N PHE A 112 -6.42 -3.71 -2.48
CA PHE A 112 -5.89 -2.38 -2.16
C PHE A 112 -4.53 -2.48 -1.50
N LEU A 113 -3.86 -1.33 -1.35
CA LEU A 113 -2.59 -1.21 -0.66
C LEU A 113 -2.79 -0.71 0.78
N VAL A 114 -2.02 -1.25 1.72
CA VAL A 114 -1.88 -0.70 3.08
C VAL A 114 -0.43 -0.30 3.30
N MET A 115 -0.19 0.98 3.57
CA MET A 115 1.14 1.55 3.85
C MET A 115 1.10 2.36 5.16
N PRO A 116 1.17 1.72 6.33
CA PRO A 116 0.99 2.37 7.63
C PRO A 116 2.29 3.00 8.15
N SER A 117 3.06 3.63 7.24
CA SER A 117 4.35 4.24 7.56
C SER A 117 4.22 5.33 8.60
N GLN A 118 5.12 5.36 9.56
CA GLN A 118 5.20 6.40 10.58
C GLN A 118 5.75 7.71 10.02
N TRP A 119 6.57 7.61 8.97
CA TRP A 119 7.23 8.77 8.38
C TRP A 119 7.53 8.55 6.90
N GLU A 120 7.11 9.49 6.06
CA GLU A 120 7.42 9.59 4.63
C GLU A 120 7.41 11.05 4.20
N LEU A 121 8.29 11.42 3.29
CA LEU A 121 8.27 12.76 2.68
C LEU A 121 7.40 12.81 1.42
N SER A 122 7.66 11.91 0.49
CA SER A 122 6.96 11.84 -0.80
C SER A 122 6.98 10.40 -1.31
N PRO A 123 6.11 9.53 -0.79
CA PRO A 123 6.15 8.10 -1.07
C PRO A 123 5.73 7.79 -2.51
N LEU A 124 6.50 6.94 -3.19
CA LEU A 124 6.18 6.46 -4.54
C LEU A 124 5.22 5.26 -4.53
N VAL A 125 5.26 4.46 -3.48
CA VAL A 125 4.44 3.24 -3.35
C VAL A 125 2.93 3.49 -3.50
N PRO A 126 2.33 4.54 -2.91
CA PRO A 126 0.94 4.90 -3.18
C PRO A 126 0.69 5.28 -4.64
N LEU A 127 1.61 6.01 -5.28
CA LEU A 127 1.47 6.40 -6.69
C LEU A 127 1.50 5.19 -7.62
N GLU A 128 2.32 4.20 -7.31
CA GLU A 128 2.36 2.92 -8.01
C GLU A 128 1.04 2.15 -7.85
N SER A 129 0.48 2.08 -6.66
CA SER A 129 -0.82 1.47 -6.39
C SER A 129 -1.95 2.17 -7.17
N PHE A 130 -1.97 3.49 -7.16
CA PHE A 130 -2.93 4.30 -7.90
C PHE A 130 -2.85 4.08 -9.42
N ALA A 131 -1.66 3.84 -9.97
CA ALA A 131 -1.50 3.52 -11.39
C ALA A 131 -2.28 2.24 -11.82
N PHE A 132 -2.62 1.38 -10.86
CA PHE A 132 -3.45 0.19 -11.06
C PHE A 132 -4.88 0.37 -10.52
N SER A 133 -5.32 1.60 -10.29
CA SER A 133 -6.64 1.89 -9.69
C SER A 133 -6.86 1.19 -8.34
N ARG A 134 -5.78 0.97 -7.56
CA ARG A 134 -5.90 0.39 -6.22
C ARG A 134 -5.83 1.51 -5.19
N PRO A 135 -6.86 1.67 -4.36
CA PRO A 135 -6.84 2.69 -3.30
C PRO A 135 -5.82 2.33 -2.22
N VAL A 136 -5.49 3.31 -1.42
CA VAL A 136 -4.46 3.18 -0.38
C VAL A 136 -5.03 3.50 0.99
N ILE A 137 -4.76 2.63 1.97
CA ILE A 137 -4.87 2.99 3.39
C ILE A 137 -3.48 3.37 3.86
N SER A 138 -3.33 4.57 4.43
CA SER A 138 -2.06 5.03 4.96
C SER A 138 -2.25 5.87 6.22
N THR A 139 -1.18 6.48 6.73
CA THR A 139 -1.24 7.29 7.94
C THR A 139 -1.34 8.79 7.62
N ASN A 140 -1.98 9.53 8.52
CA ASN A 140 -2.01 10.99 8.49
C ASN A 140 -0.71 11.56 9.05
N SER A 141 0.42 11.29 8.38
CA SER A 141 1.75 11.64 8.86
C SER A 141 2.61 12.30 7.79
N HIS A 142 3.27 13.40 8.16
CA HIS A 142 4.29 14.12 7.37
C HIS A 142 3.84 14.39 5.91
N GLY A 143 4.55 13.84 4.93
CA GLY A 143 4.29 14.06 3.50
C GLY A 143 3.19 13.16 2.90
N ILE A 144 2.68 12.19 3.64
CA ILE A 144 1.70 11.22 3.15
C ILE A 144 0.40 11.89 2.67
N PRO A 145 -0.21 12.85 3.41
CA PRO A 145 -1.45 13.51 3.00
C PRO A 145 -1.36 14.29 1.67
N TYR A 146 -0.16 14.64 1.23
CA TYR A 146 0.03 15.26 -0.09
C TYR A 146 -0.12 14.28 -1.26
N THR A 147 -0.02 12.99 -0.98
CA THR A 147 -0.15 11.89 -1.95
C THR A 147 -1.45 11.12 -1.77
N VAL A 148 -1.74 10.70 -0.53
CA VAL A 148 -2.98 10.00 -0.17
C VAL A 148 -3.93 11.00 0.46
N GLN A 149 -4.98 11.37 -0.26
CA GLN A 149 -5.99 12.33 0.17
C GLN A 149 -7.18 11.58 0.78
N ASN A 150 -7.44 11.85 2.06
CA ASN A 150 -8.45 11.12 2.83
C ASN A 150 -9.85 11.19 2.20
N ASN A 151 -10.48 10.03 2.02
CA ASN A 151 -11.78 9.83 1.39
C ASN A 151 -11.88 10.32 -0.09
N ILE A 152 -10.75 10.62 -0.74
CA ILE A 152 -10.68 10.99 -2.15
C ILE A 152 -10.02 9.89 -2.97
N ASN A 153 -8.77 9.51 -2.67
CA ASN A 153 -8.04 8.45 -3.34
C ASN A 153 -7.55 7.36 -2.37
N GLY A 154 -7.86 7.48 -1.08
CA GLY A 154 -7.51 6.53 -0.05
C GLY A 154 -8.15 6.88 1.30
N ILE A 155 -7.73 6.17 2.33
CA ILE A 155 -8.14 6.40 3.72
C ILE A 155 -6.88 6.72 4.53
N LEU A 156 -6.91 7.78 5.31
CA LEU A 156 -5.88 8.12 6.28
C LEU A 156 -6.34 7.76 7.68
N VAL A 157 -5.42 7.15 8.43
CA VAL A 157 -5.59 6.78 9.85
C VAL A 157 -4.47 7.42 10.67
N GLU A 158 -4.64 7.52 11.98
CA GLU A 158 -3.57 8.01 12.84
C GLU A 158 -2.40 7.00 12.89
N PRO A 159 -1.14 7.49 12.90
CA PRO A 159 0.03 6.64 13.08
C PRO A 159 -0.07 5.80 14.36
N GLU A 160 0.49 4.59 14.33
CA GLU A 160 0.56 3.68 15.49
C GLU A 160 -0.81 3.34 16.11
N ASN A 161 -1.89 3.46 15.33
CA ASN A 161 -3.24 3.12 15.75
C ASN A 161 -3.76 1.85 15.02
N PRO A 162 -3.45 0.63 15.53
CA PRO A 162 -3.84 -0.62 14.89
C PRO A 162 -5.37 -0.80 14.85
N LYS A 163 -6.10 -0.22 15.79
CA LYS A 163 -7.57 -0.30 15.82
C LYS A 163 -8.20 0.48 14.69
N GLU A 164 -7.76 1.71 14.48
CA GLU A 164 -8.24 2.54 13.38
C GLU A 164 -7.85 1.93 12.03
N LEU A 165 -6.61 1.44 11.91
CA LEU A 165 -6.13 0.73 10.74
C LEU A 165 -6.99 -0.49 10.42
N SER A 166 -7.30 -1.33 11.43
CA SER A 166 -8.17 -2.50 11.24
C SER A 166 -9.58 -2.11 10.78
N ASN A 167 -10.16 -1.05 11.34
CA ASN A 167 -11.47 -0.54 10.93
C ASN A 167 -11.46 -0.04 9.48
N ALA A 168 -10.41 0.68 9.06
CA ALA A 168 -10.25 1.14 7.69
C ALA A 168 -10.11 -0.03 6.70
N ILE A 169 -9.39 -1.09 7.08
CA ILE A 169 -9.26 -2.33 6.30
C ILE A 169 -10.64 -2.96 6.10
N ILE A 170 -11.39 -3.21 7.18
CA ILE A 170 -12.73 -3.78 7.10
C ILE A 170 -13.67 -2.90 6.26
N LYS A 171 -13.62 -1.58 6.44
CA LYS A 171 -14.42 -0.63 5.65
C LYS A 171 -14.20 -0.80 4.14
N LEU A 172 -12.96 -0.95 3.69
CA LEU A 172 -12.67 -1.19 2.27
C LEU A 172 -13.03 -2.61 1.82
N LEU A 173 -12.89 -3.62 2.68
CA LEU A 173 -13.30 -4.99 2.35
C LEU A 173 -14.82 -5.10 2.17
N ASP A 174 -15.61 -4.38 2.97
CA ASP A 174 -17.07 -4.41 2.94
C ASP A 174 -17.68 -3.57 1.81
N ASN A 175 -16.91 -2.62 1.26
CA ASN A 175 -17.45 -1.65 0.30
C ASN A 175 -16.69 -1.67 -1.04
N PRO A 176 -16.99 -2.64 -1.94
CA PRO A 176 -16.38 -2.69 -3.28
C PRO A 176 -16.52 -1.38 -4.05
N SER A 177 -17.71 -0.77 -4.04
CA SER A 177 -17.95 0.51 -4.74
C SER A 177 -17.09 1.65 -4.19
N LEU A 178 -16.84 1.69 -2.87
CA LEU A 178 -15.92 2.66 -2.30
C LEU A 178 -14.48 2.42 -2.77
N ARG A 179 -14.05 1.14 -2.80
CA ARG A 179 -12.72 0.78 -3.34
C ARG A 179 -12.55 1.26 -4.78
N ASP A 180 -13.53 0.99 -5.63
CA ASP A 180 -13.48 1.35 -7.04
C ASP A 180 -13.47 2.87 -7.24
N ASN A 181 -14.27 3.60 -6.47
CA ASN A 181 -14.31 5.07 -6.51
C ASN A 181 -12.98 5.69 -6.08
N LEU A 182 -12.44 5.27 -4.93
CA LEU A 182 -11.15 5.76 -4.43
C LEU A 182 -10.00 5.37 -5.36
N GLY A 183 -10.01 4.14 -5.88
CA GLY A 183 -9.00 3.65 -6.82
C GLY A 183 -9.01 4.43 -8.14
N SER A 184 -10.21 4.70 -8.69
CA SER A 184 -10.38 5.50 -9.91
C SER A 184 -9.92 6.94 -9.70
N ALA A 185 -10.20 7.54 -8.55
CA ALA A 185 -9.72 8.88 -8.20
C ALA A 185 -8.19 8.90 -8.08
N GLY A 186 -7.59 7.86 -7.46
CA GLY A 186 -6.15 7.70 -7.39
C GLY A 186 -5.49 7.58 -8.76
N TYR A 187 -6.07 6.77 -9.66
CA TYR A 187 -5.60 6.65 -11.03
C TYR A 187 -5.62 8.00 -11.77
N ASN A 188 -6.72 8.73 -11.69
CA ASN A 188 -6.86 10.05 -12.30
C ASN A 188 -5.84 11.05 -11.74
N PHE A 189 -5.58 11.01 -10.44
CA PHE A 189 -4.58 11.83 -9.77
C PHE A 189 -3.17 11.57 -10.33
N VAL A 190 -2.77 10.31 -10.46
CA VAL A 190 -1.46 9.95 -11.01
C VAL A 190 -1.37 10.35 -12.48
N GLN A 191 -2.40 10.08 -13.29
CA GLN A 191 -2.41 10.45 -14.71
C GLN A 191 -2.24 11.95 -14.92
N LYS A 192 -2.84 12.78 -14.10
CA LYS A 192 -2.84 14.25 -14.28
C LYS A 192 -1.64 14.93 -13.60
N GLU A 193 -1.32 14.54 -12.37
CA GLU A 193 -0.44 15.32 -11.51
C GLU A 193 0.89 14.64 -11.16
N CYS A 194 0.90 13.30 -11.06
CA CYS A 194 2.02 12.56 -10.49
C CYS A 194 2.64 11.54 -11.46
N ASN A 195 2.65 11.86 -12.76
CA ASN A 195 3.43 11.12 -13.76
C ASN A 195 4.75 11.84 -14.07
N CYS A 196 5.72 11.12 -14.63
CA CYS A 196 7.04 11.67 -14.96
C CYS A 196 7.00 12.89 -15.90
N ILE A 197 6.03 12.96 -16.82
CA ILE A 197 5.89 14.08 -17.75
C ILE A 197 5.44 15.34 -17.01
N SER A 198 4.43 15.21 -16.14
CA SER A 198 3.93 16.31 -15.31
C SER A 198 5.02 16.81 -14.35
N MET A 199 5.76 15.90 -13.72
CA MET A 199 6.88 16.23 -12.85
C MET A 199 7.95 17.04 -13.62
N ALA A 200 8.39 16.57 -14.80
CA ALA A 200 9.38 17.26 -15.62
C ALA A 200 8.91 18.65 -16.06
N LYS A 201 7.66 18.78 -16.53
CA LYS A 201 7.09 20.07 -16.93
C LYS A 201 7.05 21.09 -15.78
N ASN A 202 6.81 20.64 -14.56
CA ASN A 202 6.75 21.52 -13.39
C ASN A 202 8.15 21.95 -12.91
N HIS A 203 9.21 21.20 -13.22
CA HIS A 203 10.60 21.60 -12.96
C HIS A 203 11.13 22.67 -13.96
N LEU A 204 10.50 22.77 -15.13
CA LEU A 204 10.91 23.71 -16.18
C LEU A 204 10.20 25.07 -16.11
N LYS A 205 9.28 25.25 -15.17
CA LYS A 205 8.59 26.52 -14.87
C LYS A 205 9.28 27.25 -13.71
#